data_844818e47eec1df268846d5aeac092b5
#
_entry.id   844818e47eec1df268846d5aeac092b5
#
_cell.length_a   1.000
_cell.length_b   1.000
_cell.length_c   1.000
_cell.angle_alpha   90.00
_cell.angle_beta   90.00
_cell.angle_gamma   90.00
#
_symmetry.space_group_name_H-M   'P 1'
#
loop_
_entity.id
_entity.type
_entity.pdbx_description
1 polymer ?
#
loop_
_entity_poly.entity_id
_entity_poly.type
_entity_poly.pdbx_seq_one_letter_code
_entity_poly.pdbx_strand_id
1 'polypeptide(L)'
;EQFSADLIRDTFKVMLQMAMVLTYGAKVPVVKVGRMAGQFAKPRSAPTEVVGGMELPSYRGDIINELAFAPEARRPNPSKMLQAYTQAAATLNLLRAFSTGGYADVHQVHSWTLGFTESDQAKEYRDMARSISDALDFMTAAGLDSERAPSLQTVDFYTSHESLLLEYEEALTRLDSTSGKWLAGSGHMIWIGDRTRQPDGAHVEFCRGVQNPIGLKCGPTTTAEDLKVLMAKLNPENEAGRLTLIARFGAGKVGDHLPRLIKAVQQEGANVLWTCDAMHGNTIKSSSGYKTRPFESVLREVREFFAIHNAEGTVPGGVHFEMTGQDVTECTGGVRAVSDEDLSDRYHTACDPRLNASQSLELAFLVAEELTQRRVQTAAKTG
;
A
#
# COMPACT_ATOMS: atom_id res chain seq x y z
N GLU A 1 -14.35 8.44 5.88
CA GLU A 1 -14.01 7.73 4.62
C GLU A 1 -15.26 7.04 4.06
N GLN A 2 -15.36 7.00 2.73
CA GLN A 2 -16.54 6.39 2.09
C GLN A 2 -16.50 4.86 2.20
N PHE A 3 -17.62 4.27 2.61
CA PHE A 3 -17.85 2.84 2.58
C PHE A 3 -18.90 2.52 1.51
N SER A 4 -18.48 1.89 0.42
CA SER A 4 -19.39 1.41 -0.64
C SER A 4 -18.83 0.17 -1.32
N ALA A 5 -19.73 -0.73 -1.76
CA ALA A 5 -19.35 -1.93 -2.49
C ALA A 5 -18.63 -1.60 -3.80
N ASP A 6 -19.07 -0.53 -4.49
CA ASP A 6 -18.45 -0.10 -5.75
C ASP A 6 -17.01 0.39 -5.53
N LEU A 7 -16.76 1.21 -4.50
CA LEU A 7 -15.40 1.68 -4.19
C LEU A 7 -14.46 0.52 -3.84
N ILE A 8 -14.95 -0.45 -3.03
CA ILE A 8 -14.18 -1.65 -2.66
C ILE A 8 -13.87 -2.46 -3.91
N ARG A 9 -14.88 -2.73 -4.75
CA ARG A 9 -14.72 -3.47 -6.02
C ARG A 9 -13.72 -2.79 -6.95
N ASP A 10 -13.88 -1.49 -7.18
CA ASP A 10 -13.06 -0.76 -8.15
C ASP A 10 -11.61 -0.60 -7.68
N THR A 11 -11.38 -0.42 -6.37
CA THR A 11 -10.03 -0.43 -5.81
C THR A 11 -9.38 -1.82 -5.91
N PHE A 12 -10.13 -2.88 -5.60
CA PHE A 12 -9.68 -4.26 -5.78
C PHE A 12 -9.30 -4.53 -7.24
N LYS A 13 -10.15 -4.10 -8.18
CA LYS A 13 -9.92 -4.22 -9.62
C LYS A 13 -8.62 -3.56 -10.08
N VAL A 14 -8.38 -2.31 -9.68
CA VAL A 14 -7.13 -1.59 -10.01
C VAL A 14 -5.91 -2.32 -9.46
N MET A 15 -5.97 -2.80 -8.22
CA MET A 15 -4.86 -3.56 -7.62
C MET A 15 -4.57 -4.87 -8.36
N LEU A 16 -5.58 -5.59 -8.83
CA LEU A 16 -5.38 -6.79 -9.64
C LEU A 16 -4.74 -6.47 -10.99
N GLN A 17 -5.17 -5.39 -11.63
CA GLN A 17 -4.59 -4.95 -12.90
C GLN A 17 -3.12 -4.51 -12.74
N MET A 18 -2.80 -3.75 -11.68
CA MET A 18 -1.41 -3.43 -11.35
C MET A 18 -0.57 -4.68 -11.12
N ALA A 19 -1.10 -5.66 -10.36
CA ALA A 19 -0.42 -6.91 -10.12
C ALA A 19 -0.18 -7.71 -11.41
N MET A 20 -1.14 -7.69 -12.34
CA MET A 20 -1.01 -8.35 -13.65
C MET A 20 0.09 -7.68 -14.50
N VAL A 21 0.12 -6.35 -14.57
CA VAL A 21 1.16 -5.58 -15.26
C VAL A 21 2.54 -5.94 -14.69
N LEU A 22 2.68 -5.94 -13.37
CA LEU A 22 3.94 -6.29 -12.69
C LEU A 22 4.35 -7.73 -12.94
N THR A 23 3.42 -8.68 -12.84
CA THR A 23 3.69 -10.11 -13.09
C THR A 23 4.10 -10.35 -14.53
N TYR A 24 3.38 -9.78 -15.49
CA TYR A 24 3.67 -9.92 -16.91
C TYR A 24 5.01 -9.27 -17.29
N GLY A 25 5.23 -8.02 -16.90
CA GLY A 25 6.43 -7.27 -17.22
C GLY A 25 7.68 -7.82 -16.52
N ALA A 26 7.63 -7.95 -15.21
CA ALA A 26 8.78 -8.37 -14.42
C ALA A 26 9.01 -9.89 -14.37
N LYS A 27 8.02 -10.71 -14.78
CA LYS A 27 8.06 -12.18 -14.71
C LYS A 27 8.32 -12.70 -13.29
N VAL A 28 7.71 -12.05 -12.29
CA VAL A 28 7.77 -12.43 -10.87
C VAL A 28 6.38 -12.50 -10.28
N PRO A 29 6.13 -13.37 -9.27
CA PRO A 29 4.87 -13.38 -8.56
C PRO A 29 4.69 -12.07 -7.76
N VAL A 30 3.45 -11.62 -7.62
CA VAL A 30 3.09 -10.40 -6.91
C VAL A 30 2.14 -10.70 -5.77
N VAL A 31 2.54 -10.36 -4.54
CA VAL A 31 1.67 -10.39 -3.36
C VAL A 31 0.89 -9.08 -3.31
N LYS A 32 -0.44 -9.18 -3.22
CA LYS A 32 -1.37 -8.05 -3.20
C LYS A 32 -1.85 -7.81 -1.78
N VAL A 33 -1.51 -6.64 -1.22
CA VAL A 33 -1.89 -6.26 0.14
C VAL A 33 -2.61 -4.92 0.11
N GLY A 34 -3.93 -4.92 0.24
CA GLY A 34 -4.75 -3.71 0.19
C GLY A 34 -4.88 -3.02 1.54
N ARG A 35 -4.70 -1.70 1.59
CA ARG A 35 -5.10 -0.89 2.74
C ARG A 35 -6.62 -0.69 2.70
N MET A 36 -7.33 -1.76 2.96
CA MET A 36 -8.79 -1.86 2.93
C MET A 36 -9.24 -2.63 4.15
N ALA A 37 -10.33 -2.22 4.80
CA ALA A 37 -10.75 -2.76 6.08
C ALA A 37 -9.79 -2.43 7.26
N GLY A 38 -10.05 -2.99 8.43
CA GLY A 38 -9.32 -2.70 9.66
C GLY A 38 -9.62 -1.29 10.18
N GLN A 39 -8.63 -0.68 10.82
CA GLN A 39 -8.75 0.69 11.30
C GLN A 39 -8.16 1.70 10.31
N PHE A 40 -8.64 2.93 10.41
CA PHE A 40 -8.21 4.07 9.59
C PHE A 40 -7.97 5.34 10.42
N ALA A 41 -7.57 5.18 11.66
CA ALA A 41 -7.12 6.29 12.50
C ALA A 41 -5.93 7.01 11.82
N LYS A 42 -5.89 8.35 11.95
CA LYS A 42 -4.90 9.20 11.30
C LYS A 42 -3.90 9.73 12.33
N PRO A 43 -2.60 9.47 12.18
CA PRO A 43 -1.59 10.12 12.99
C PRO A 43 -1.52 11.61 12.65
N ARG A 44 -1.49 12.48 13.66
CA ARG A 44 -1.42 13.93 13.48
C ARG A 44 -0.16 14.49 14.10
N SER A 45 0.46 15.46 13.43
CA SER A 45 1.67 16.14 13.94
C SER A 45 1.33 17.12 15.07
N ALA A 46 0.11 17.71 15.04
CA ALA A 46 -0.39 18.60 16.07
C ALA A 46 -1.64 18.03 16.73
N PRO A 47 -1.81 18.17 18.05
CA PRO A 47 -3.02 17.72 18.77
C PRO A 47 -4.26 18.53 18.40
N THR A 48 -4.08 19.77 17.96
CA THR A 48 -5.13 20.74 17.65
C THR A 48 -4.94 21.36 16.28
N GLU A 49 -6.00 21.96 15.75
CA GLU A 49 -6.05 22.77 14.53
C GLU A 49 -6.68 24.13 14.84
N VAL A 50 -6.18 25.19 14.21
CA VAL A 50 -6.73 26.56 14.41
C VAL A 50 -7.30 27.06 13.08
N VAL A 51 -8.58 27.40 13.06
CA VAL A 51 -9.27 27.99 11.90
C VAL A 51 -10.09 29.19 12.38
N GLY A 52 -9.89 30.35 11.74
CA GLY A 52 -10.63 31.56 12.09
C GLY A 52 -10.48 32.01 13.56
N GLY A 53 -9.34 31.70 14.19
CA GLY A 53 -9.09 32.02 15.61
C GLY A 53 -9.70 31.04 16.62
N MET A 54 -10.45 30.04 16.16
CA MET A 54 -10.95 28.95 17.00
C MET A 54 -9.97 27.78 16.99
N GLU A 55 -9.63 27.24 18.15
CA GLU A 55 -8.78 26.06 18.31
C GLU A 55 -9.65 24.83 18.68
N LEU A 56 -9.53 23.76 17.90
CA LEU A 56 -10.23 22.51 18.13
C LEU A 56 -9.28 21.31 18.00
N PRO A 57 -9.62 20.13 18.59
CA PRO A 57 -8.87 18.91 18.37
C PRO A 57 -8.71 18.60 16.88
N SER A 58 -7.53 18.11 16.49
CA SER A 58 -7.28 17.68 15.12
C SER A 58 -8.24 16.58 14.69
N TYR A 59 -8.61 16.56 13.40
CA TYR A 59 -9.28 15.41 12.80
C TYR A 59 -8.35 14.19 12.82
N ARG A 60 -8.79 13.09 13.41
CA ARG A 60 -8.01 11.87 13.64
C ARG A 60 -8.55 10.64 12.89
N GLY A 61 -9.41 10.86 11.91
CA GLY A 61 -10.10 9.82 11.14
C GLY A 61 -11.50 9.56 11.65
N ASP A 62 -12.38 9.14 10.76
CA ASP A 62 -13.81 8.91 11.07
C ASP A 62 -14.04 7.80 12.11
N ILE A 63 -13.04 7.00 12.39
CA ILE A 63 -13.06 6.02 13.50
C ILE A 63 -13.01 6.70 14.90
N ILE A 64 -12.55 7.96 14.97
CA ILE A 64 -12.37 8.69 16.22
C ILE A 64 -13.31 9.89 16.30
N ASN A 65 -13.26 10.81 15.32
CA ASN A 65 -14.02 12.05 15.28
C ASN A 65 -14.38 12.42 13.83
N GLU A 66 -15.06 13.54 13.62
CA GLU A 66 -15.56 13.96 12.31
C GLU A 66 -14.71 15.06 11.69
N LEU A 67 -14.74 15.14 10.35
CA LEU A 67 -13.95 16.10 9.57
C LEU A 67 -14.41 17.55 9.78
N ALA A 68 -15.72 17.78 10.02
CA ALA A 68 -16.27 19.11 10.19
C ALA A 68 -15.54 19.89 11.30
N PHE A 69 -15.18 21.16 11.05
CA PHE A 69 -14.51 21.99 12.03
C PHE A 69 -15.53 22.63 12.98
N ALA A 70 -16.09 21.82 13.88
CA ALA A 70 -17.06 22.18 14.89
C ALA A 70 -16.77 21.45 16.20
N PRO A 71 -17.01 22.06 17.39
CA PRO A 71 -16.68 21.45 18.68
C PRO A 71 -17.26 20.04 18.88
N GLU A 72 -18.52 19.84 18.52
CA GLU A 72 -19.19 18.53 18.65
C GLU A 72 -18.60 17.48 17.68
N ALA A 73 -18.32 17.87 16.44
CA ALA A 73 -17.73 17.00 15.42
C ALA A 73 -16.31 16.54 15.78
N ARG A 74 -15.54 17.40 16.45
CA ARG A 74 -14.14 17.10 16.84
C ARG A 74 -14.03 16.35 18.17
N ARG A 75 -15.14 16.12 18.88
CA ARG A 75 -15.15 15.31 20.09
C ARG A 75 -14.98 13.83 19.72
N PRO A 76 -14.04 13.08 20.37
CA PRO A 76 -13.94 11.64 20.17
C PRO A 76 -15.25 10.92 20.52
N ASN A 77 -15.66 9.98 19.67
CA ASN A 77 -16.88 9.19 19.87
C ASN A 77 -16.57 7.69 19.75
N PRO A 78 -16.56 6.92 20.86
CA PRO A 78 -16.28 5.48 20.87
C PRO A 78 -17.20 4.64 19.98
N SER A 79 -18.47 5.08 19.78
CA SER A 79 -19.41 4.36 18.90
C SER A 79 -18.93 4.27 17.46
N LYS A 80 -18.05 5.17 17.02
CA LYS A 80 -17.44 5.13 15.68
C LYS A 80 -16.51 3.92 15.47
N MET A 81 -15.91 3.40 16.55
CA MET A 81 -15.11 2.15 16.46
C MET A 81 -15.99 0.94 16.14
N LEU A 82 -17.21 0.86 16.69
CA LEU A 82 -18.16 -0.21 16.36
C LEU A 82 -18.63 -0.12 14.92
N GLN A 83 -18.88 1.09 14.41
CA GLN A 83 -19.21 1.31 13.00
C GLN A 83 -18.03 0.90 12.11
N ALA A 84 -16.81 1.30 12.43
CA ALA A 84 -15.60 0.93 11.71
C ALA A 84 -15.40 -0.59 11.67
N TYR A 85 -15.62 -1.28 12.79
CA TYR A 85 -15.58 -2.74 12.86
C TYR A 85 -16.58 -3.40 11.90
N THR A 86 -17.84 -2.93 11.92
CA THR A 86 -18.87 -3.48 11.03
C THR A 86 -18.54 -3.27 9.55
N GLN A 87 -18.06 -2.08 9.20
CA GLN A 87 -17.63 -1.76 7.82
C GLN A 87 -16.39 -2.57 7.42
N ALA A 88 -15.43 -2.74 8.33
CA ALA A 88 -14.24 -3.56 8.09
C ALA A 88 -14.61 -5.04 7.84
N ALA A 89 -15.49 -5.61 8.65
CA ALA A 89 -15.96 -6.98 8.50
C ALA A 89 -16.70 -7.18 7.16
N ALA A 90 -17.56 -6.24 6.77
CA ALA A 90 -18.25 -6.27 5.49
C ALA A 90 -17.26 -6.16 4.31
N THR A 91 -16.26 -5.28 4.41
CA THR A 91 -15.21 -5.12 3.41
C THR A 91 -14.39 -6.40 3.23
N LEU A 92 -13.95 -7.04 4.33
CA LEU A 92 -13.22 -8.31 4.28
C LEU A 92 -14.05 -9.41 3.65
N ASN A 93 -15.35 -9.48 3.93
CA ASN A 93 -16.24 -10.45 3.31
C ASN A 93 -16.42 -10.22 1.80
N LEU A 94 -16.56 -8.97 1.36
CA LEU A 94 -16.61 -8.63 -0.07
C LEU A 94 -15.30 -8.97 -0.78
N LEU A 95 -14.16 -8.64 -0.21
CA LEU A 95 -12.86 -8.96 -0.77
C LEU A 95 -12.66 -10.48 -0.92
N ARG A 96 -13.08 -11.26 0.08
CA ARG A 96 -13.05 -12.72 0.00
C ARG A 96 -13.96 -13.23 -1.13
N ALA A 97 -15.17 -12.68 -1.25
CA ALA A 97 -16.08 -13.07 -2.32
C ALA A 97 -15.52 -12.72 -3.70
N PHE A 98 -14.90 -11.54 -3.87
CA PHE A 98 -14.26 -11.16 -5.12
C PHE A 98 -13.03 -12.01 -5.44
N SER A 99 -12.22 -12.35 -4.45
CA SER A 99 -10.99 -13.12 -4.67
C SER A 99 -11.21 -14.61 -4.94
N THR A 100 -12.33 -15.19 -4.49
CA THR A 100 -12.61 -16.64 -4.61
C THR A 100 -13.85 -16.97 -5.42
N GLY A 101 -14.70 -16.01 -5.75
CA GLY A 101 -15.99 -16.19 -6.42
C GLY A 101 -15.95 -16.08 -7.94
N GLY A 102 -14.79 -16.20 -8.58
CA GLY A 102 -14.64 -16.10 -10.04
C GLY A 102 -14.54 -14.67 -10.58
N TYR A 103 -14.76 -13.63 -9.77
CA TYR A 103 -14.58 -12.26 -10.19
C TYR A 103 -13.10 -11.95 -10.52
N ALA A 104 -12.17 -12.59 -9.84
CA ALA A 104 -10.73 -12.46 -10.05
C ALA A 104 -10.17 -13.41 -11.11
N ASP A 105 -11.02 -14.05 -11.93
CA ASP A 105 -10.59 -14.94 -13.00
C ASP A 105 -9.63 -14.20 -13.96
N VAL A 106 -8.47 -14.77 -14.18
CA VAL A 106 -7.41 -14.20 -15.03
C VAL A 106 -7.91 -13.95 -16.45
N HIS A 107 -8.85 -14.75 -16.96
CA HIS A 107 -9.48 -14.58 -18.27
C HIS A 107 -10.36 -13.32 -18.35
N GLN A 108 -10.76 -12.74 -17.24
CA GLN A 108 -11.54 -11.52 -17.17
C GLN A 108 -10.70 -10.30 -16.79
N VAL A 109 -9.77 -10.46 -15.85
CA VAL A 109 -8.98 -9.33 -15.30
C VAL A 109 -8.25 -8.56 -16.38
N HIS A 110 -7.66 -9.23 -17.36
CA HIS A 110 -6.92 -8.59 -18.45
C HIS A 110 -7.83 -7.78 -19.39
N SER A 111 -9.11 -8.13 -19.52
CA SER A 111 -10.07 -7.46 -20.39
C SER A 111 -10.76 -6.25 -19.73
N TRP A 112 -10.58 -6.04 -18.43
CA TRP A 112 -11.20 -4.92 -17.74
C TRP A 112 -10.68 -3.58 -18.27
N THR A 113 -11.53 -2.84 -18.94
CA THR A 113 -11.24 -1.46 -19.33
C THR A 113 -11.37 -0.56 -18.13
N LEU A 114 -10.30 0.11 -17.75
CA LEU A 114 -10.32 1.28 -16.91
C LEU A 114 -10.38 2.50 -17.82
N GLY A 115 -11.08 3.54 -17.42
CA GLY A 115 -11.46 4.69 -18.22
C GLY A 115 -10.36 5.59 -18.83
N PHE A 116 -9.18 5.03 -19.14
CA PHE A 116 -8.15 5.70 -19.90
C PHE A 116 -8.14 5.14 -21.34
N THR A 117 -8.73 5.87 -22.24
CA THR A 117 -9.04 5.34 -23.58
C THR A 117 -8.00 5.69 -24.65
N GLU A 118 -7.10 6.64 -24.45
CA GLU A 118 -6.29 7.18 -25.56
C GLU A 118 -4.83 7.55 -25.19
N SER A 119 -4.20 6.89 -24.21
CA SER A 119 -2.79 7.12 -23.89
C SER A 119 -1.88 6.02 -24.47
N ASP A 120 -0.59 6.28 -24.59
CA ASP A 120 0.42 5.27 -24.98
C ASP A 120 0.39 4.08 -24.00
N GLN A 121 0.23 4.33 -22.71
CA GLN A 121 0.09 3.29 -21.69
C GLN A 121 -1.18 2.45 -21.86
N ALA A 122 -2.28 3.04 -22.34
CA ALA A 122 -3.47 2.28 -22.69
C ALA A 122 -3.24 1.34 -23.88
N LYS A 123 -2.39 1.74 -24.83
CA LYS A 123 -1.97 0.88 -25.93
C LYS A 123 -1.11 -0.28 -25.42
N GLU A 124 -0.11 0.00 -24.59
CA GLU A 124 0.74 -1.01 -23.97
C GLU A 124 -0.09 -2.00 -23.12
N TYR A 125 -1.06 -1.50 -22.37
CA TYR A 125 -1.99 -2.35 -21.61
C TYR A 125 -2.79 -3.26 -22.54
N ARG A 126 -3.33 -2.74 -23.65
CA ARG A 126 -4.09 -3.55 -24.62
C ARG A 126 -3.21 -4.60 -25.31
N ASP A 127 -1.98 -4.26 -25.66
CA ASP A 127 -1.05 -5.21 -26.28
C ASP A 127 -0.62 -6.31 -25.29
N MET A 128 -0.41 -5.95 -24.03
CA MET A 128 -0.20 -6.91 -22.93
C MET A 128 -1.44 -7.80 -22.72
N ALA A 129 -2.64 -7.21 -22.66
CA ALA A 129 -3.88 -7.94 -22.50
C ALA A 129 -4.12 -8.95 -23.63
N ARG A 130 -3.80 -8.57 -24.86
CA ARG A 130 -3.86 -9.47 -26.03
C ARG A 130 -2.87 -10.63 -25.89
N SER A 131 -1.62 -10.34 -25.51
CA SER A 131 -0.61 -11.39 -25.31
C SER A 131 -0.98 -12.36 -24.19
N ILE A 132 -1.64 -11.88 -23.14
CA ILE A 132 -2.17 -12.73 -22.06
C ILE A 132 -3.33 -13.58 -22.60
N SER A 133 -4.25 -13.00 -23.38
CA SER A 133 -5.35 -13.73 -24.00
C SER A 133 -4.83 -14.88 -24.88
N ASP A 134 -3.87 -14.59 -25.76
CA ASP A 134 -3.23 -15.60 -26.62
C ASP A 134 -2.59 -16.75 -25.80
N ALA A 135 -1.94 -16.41 -24.69
CA ALA A 135 -1.36 -17.40 -23.78
C ALA A 135 -2.42 -18.26 -23.08
N LEU A 136 -3.53 -17.68 -22.64
CA LEU A 136 -4.65 -18.36 -22.01
C LEU A 136 -5.39 -19.26 -23.03
N ASP A 137 -5.58 -18.79 -24.26
CA ASP A 137 -6.16 -19.58 -25.36
C ASP A 137 -5.30 -20.80 -25.66
N PHE A 138 -3.96 -20.62 -25.69
CA PHE A 138 -3.02 -21.74 -25.84
C PHE A 138 -3.14 -22.73 -24.66
N MET A 139 -3.22 -22.25 -23.42
CA MET A 139 -3.37 -23.11 -22.24
C MET A 139 -4.68 -23.91 -22.30
N THR A 140 -5.79 -23.26 -22.69
CA THR A 140 -7.09 -23.89 -22.88
C THR A 140 -7.03 -24.97 -23.96
N ALA A 141 -6.40 -24.68 -25.11
CA ALA A 141 -6.19 -25.66 -26.18
C ALA A 141 -5.33 -26.84 -25.74
N ALA A 142 -4.36 -26.60 -24.83
CA ALA A 142 -3.55 -27.66 -24.21
C ALA A 142 -4.27 -28.44 -23.08
N GLY A 143 -5.54 -28.14 -22.81
CA GLY A 143 -6.36 -28.81 -21.79
C GLY A 143 -6.21 -28.24 -20.37
N LEU A 144 -5.65 -27.07 -20.23
CA LEU A 144 -5.51 -26.32 -18.97
C LEU A 144 -6.51 -25.15 -18.97
N ASP A 145 -7.80 -25.45 -18.86
CA ASP A 145 -8.87 -24.47 -18.73
C ASP A 145 -9.20 -24.16 -17.25
N SER A 146 -10.01 -23.16 -17.02
CA SER A 146 -10.40 -22.73 -15.66
C SER A 146 -11.23 -23.76 -14.90
N GLU A 147 -11.92 -24.67 -15.57
CA GLU A 147 -12.64 -25.78 -14.92
C GLU A 147 -11.67 -26.81 -14.37
N ARG A 148 -10.55 -27.06 -15.08
CA ARG A 148 -9.50 -28.02 -14.70
C ARG A 148 -8.40 -27.39 -13.84
N ALA A 149 -8.27 -26.08 -13.87
CA ALA A 149 -7.30 -25.32 -13.08
C ALA A 149 -8.00 -24.22 -12.24
N PRO A 150 -8.68 -24.58 -11.13
CA PRO A 150 -9.41 -23.61 -10.29
C PRO A 150 -8.54 -22.47 -9.76
N SER A 151 -7.23 -22.66 -9.70
CA SER A 151 -6.26 -21.60 -9.34
C SER A 151 -6.25 -20.40 -10.30
N LEU A 152 -6.77 -20.54 -11.53
CA LEU A 152 -6.92 -19.44 -12.47
C LEU A 152 -8.15 -18.56 -12.18
N GLN A 153 -9.10 -19.05 -11.37
CA GLN A 153 -10.31 -18.33 -10.98
C GLN A 153 -10.17 -17.60 -9.64
N THR A 154 -9.12 -17.85 -8.91
CA THR A 154 -8.91 -17.31 -7.58
C THR A 154 -7.62 -16.51 -7.50
N VAL A 155 -7.58 -15.57 -6.58
CA VAL A 155 -6.38 -14.79 -6.31
C VAL A 155 -6.19 -14.61 -4.81
N ASP A 156 -4.94 -14.75 -4.36
CA ASP A 156 -4.59 -14.36 -3.00
C ASP A 156 -4.63 -12.83 -2.88
N PHE A 157 -5.42 -12.35 -1.95
CA PHE A 157 -5.55 -10.94 -1.65
C PHE A 157 -5.58 -10.74 -0.14
N TYR A 158 -4.65 -9.93 0.36
CA TYR A 158 -4.48 -9.66 1.78
C TYR A 158 -4.85 -8.22 2.09
N THR A 159 -5.11 -7.92 3.36
CA THR A 159 -5.39 -6.58 3.84
C THR A 159 -4.38 -6.15 4.89
N SER A 160 -4.14 -4.84 4.96
CA SER A 160 -3.25 -4.25 5.96
C SER A 160 -3.72 -2.85 6.37
N HIS A 161 -3.31 -2.42 7.56
CA HIS A 161 -3.54 -1.06 8.07
C HIS A 161 -2.50 -0.67 9.11
N GLU A 162 -2.42 0.61 9.46
CA GLU A 162 -1.61 1.09 10.57
C GLU A 162 -2.29 0.71 11.89
N SER A 163 -1.59 -0.01 12.76
CA SER A 163 -2.07 -0.38 14.11
C SER A 163 -1.95 0.80 15.08
N LEU A 164 -2.55 1.94 14.73
CA LEU A 164 -2.40 3.20 15.48
C LEU A 164 -3.23 3.23 16.77
N LEU A 165 -4.49 2.79 16.68
CA LEU A 165 -5.44 2.77 17.81
C LEU A 165 -5.39 1.41 18.49
N LEU A 166 -4.57 1.28 19.53
CA LEU A 166 -4.29 -0.01 20.17
C LEU A 166 -5.50 -0.63 20.86
N GLU A 167 -6.44 0.18 21.37
CA GLU A 167 -7.69 -0.29 21.94
C GLU A 167 -8.55 -1.06 20.92
N TYR A 168 -8.51 -0.62 19.65
CA TYR A 168 -9.18 -1.34 18.57
C TYR A 168 -8.47 -2.66 18.24
N GLU A 169 -7.15 -2.65 18.20
CA GLU A 169 -6.34 -3.83 17.93
C GLU A 169 -6.47 -4.89 19.03
N GLU A 170 -6.36 -4.46 20.29
CA GLU A 170 -6.48 -5.33 21.47
C GLU A 170 -7.85 -6.02 21.49
N ALA A 171 -8.93 -5.25 21.25
CA ALA A 171 -10.29 -5.77 21.21
C ALA A 171 -10.50 -6.86 20.16
N LEU A 172 -9.70 -6.89 19.08
CA LEU A 172 -9.77 -7.86 17.99
C LEU A 172 -8.67 -8.91 18.04
N THR A 173 -7.75 -8.84 18.99
CA THR A 173 -6.68 -9.82 19.15
C THR A 173 -7.21 -11.10 19.80
N ARG A 174 -6.86 -12.24 19.24
CA ARG A 174 -7.34 -13.56 19.65
C ARG A 174 -6.21 -14.58 19.70
N LEU A 175 -6.29 -15.48 20.66
CA LEU A 175 -5.48 -16.70 20.66
C LEU A 175 -6.04 -17.66 19.60
N ASP A 176 -5.25 -17.99 18.61
CA ASP A 176 -5.63 -19.02 17.64
C ASP A 176 -5.57 -20.40 18.29
N SER A 177 -6.68 -21.09 18.33
CA SER A 177 -6.79 -22.41 18.97
C SER A 177 -6.00 -23.52 18.26
N THR A 178 -5.65 -23.30 16.99
CA THR A 178 -4.91 -24.28 16.17
C THR A 178 -3.41 -24.16 16.39
N SER A 179 -2.89 -22.94 16.34
CA SER A 179 -1.44 -22.67 16.46
C SER A 179 -0.98 -22.33 17.89
N GLY A 180 -1.91 -21.97 18.78
CA GLY A 180 -1.60 -21.46 20.12
C GLY A 180 -0.93 -20.08 20.13
N LYS A 181 -1.01 -19.32 19.02
CA LYS A 181 -0.38 -18.02 18.86
C LYS A 181 -1.40 -16.90 18.87
N TRP A 182 -1.00 -15.71 19.33
CA TRP A 182 -1.84 -14.52 19.30
C TRP A 182 -1.89 -13.92 17.91
N LEU A 183 -3.07 -13.62 17.41
CA LEU A 183 -3.30 -12.98 16.11
C LEU A 183 -4.12 -11.70 16.29
N ALA A 184 -3.69 -10.63 15.65
CA ALA A 184 -4.51 -9.44 15.45
C ALA A 184 -5.56 -9.75 14.37
N GLY A 185 -6.82 -9.89 14.78
CA GLY A 185 -7.93 -10.23 13.88
C GLY A 185 -8.45 -9.05 13.04
N SER A 186 -7.83 -7.88 13.15
CA SER A 186 -8.20 -6.65 12.43
C SER A 186 -7.76 -6.65 10.96
N GLY A 187 -6.77 -7.45 10.59
CA GLY A 187 -6.23 -7.56 9.23
C GLY A 187 -5.20 -8.68 9.11
N HIS A 188 -4.77 -8.97 7.88
CA HIS A 188 -3.76 -10.02 7.64
C HIS A 188 -2.37 -9.52 8.04
N MET A 189 -2.02 -8.28 7.70
CA MET A 189 -0.78 -7.61 8.04
C MET A 189 -1.12 -6.29 8.76
N ILE A 190 -0.34 -5.91 9.75
CA ILE A 190 -0.45 -4.61 10.41
C ILE A 190 0.89 -3.89 10.35
N TRP A 191 0.91 -2.55 10.41
CA TRP A 191 2.18 -1.84 10.45
C TRP A 191 2.27 -0.80 11.55
N ILE A 192 3.50 -0.55 11.99
CA ILE A 192 3.85 0.50 12.92
C ILE A 192 4.18 1.76 12.12
N GLY A 193 3.53 2.88 12.44
CA GLY A 193 3.77 4.17 11.82
C GLY A 193 5.11 4.78 12.20
N ASP A 194 5.58 5.75 11.41
CA ASP A 194 6.85 6.44 11.64
C ASP A 194 6.87 7.23 12.97
N ARG A 195 5.70 7.64 13.49
CA ARG A 195 5.54 8.36 14.75
C ARG A 195 5.41 7.48 15.98
N THR A 196 5.16 6.18 15.80
CA THR A 196 4.85 5.23 16.89
C THR A 196 5.86 4.07 16.97
N ARG A 197 7.02 4.20 16.31
CA ARG A 197 8.07 3.17 16.21
C ARG A 197 9.13 3.25 17.28
N GLN A 198 8.93 3.99 18.37
CA GLN A 198 9.90 4.02 19.47
C GLN A 198 10.13 2.59 19.98
N PRO A 199 11.40 2.15 20.12
CA PRO A 199 11.71 0.76 20.48
C PRO A 199 11.01 0.27 21.78
N ASP A 200 10.79 1.18 22.74
CA ASP A 200 10.12 0.88 24.00
C ASP A 200 8.65 1.34 24.03
N GLY A 201 8.09 1.70 22.85
CA GLY A 201 6.72 2.18 22.72
C GLY A 201 5.68 1.04 22.71
N ALA A 202 4.47 1.36 23.12
CA ALA A 202 3.35 0.41 23.22
C ALA A 202 3.03 -0.26 21.87
N HIS A 203 3.16 0.46 20.73
CA HIS A 203 2.89 -0.09 19.42
C HIS A 203 3.89 -1.18 19.02
N VAL A 204 5.17 -0.99 19.36
CA VAL A 204 6.21 -2.00 19.14
C VAL A 204 5.96 -3.22 20.02
N GLU A 205 5.62 -3.00 21.30
CA GLU A 205 5.31 -4.09 22.23
C GLU A 205 4.08 -4.89 21.78
N PHE A 206 3.01 -4.22 21.35
CA PHE A 206 1.83 -4.89 20.79
C PHE A 206 2.19 -5.75 19.57
N CYS A 207 2.88 -5.17 18.59
CA CYS A 207 3.27 -5.88 17.36
C CYS A 207 4.23 -7.04 17.61
N ARG A 208 5.08 -6.94 18.64
CA ARG A 208 5.95 -8.05 19.08
C ARG A 208 5.13 -9.26 19.56
N GLY A 209 3.98 -9.00 20.19
CA GLY A 209 3.13 -10.03 20.81
C GLY A 209 2.23 -10.79 19.82
N VAL A 210 2.03 -10.32 18.60
CA VAL A 210 1.15 -10.96 17.60
C VAL A 210 1.93 -11.64 16.49
N GLN A 211 1.36 -12.68 15.90
CA GLN A 211 2.04 -13.49 14.86
C GLN A 211 1.83 -12.96 13.43
N ASN A 212 1.00 -11.94 13.23
CA ASN A 212 0.80 -11.35 11.92
C ASN A 212 2.11 -10.84 11.31
N PRO A 213 2.28 -10.87 9.98
CA PRO A 213 3.32 -10.09 9.32
C PRO A 213 3.26 -8.61 9.74
N ILE A 214 4.41 -8.01 10.01
CA ILE A 214 4.53 -6.65 10.53
C ILE A 214 5.21 -5.75 9.50
N GLY A 215 4.61 -4.58 9.25
CA GLY A 215 5.26 -3.48 8.55
C GLY A 215 5.86 -2.48 9.56
N LEU A 216 7.00 -1.89 9.21
CA LEU A 216 7.64 -0.84 9.99
C LEU A 216 7.98 0.33 9.07
N LYS A 217 7.37 1.50 9.31
CA LYS A 217 7.70 2.72 8.55
C LYS A 217 9.08 3.23 8.95
N CYS A 218 9.93 3.44 7.93
CA CYS A 218 11.29 3.96 8.06
C CYS A 218 11.40 5.31 7.36
N GLY A 219 11.37 6.40 8.12
CA GLY A 219 11.49 7.77 7.63
C GLY A 219 12.88 8.37 7.86
N PRO A 220 13.06 9.68 7.56
CA PRO A 220 14.36 10.37 7.69
C PRO A 220 14.98 10.33 9.09
N THR A 221 14.15 10.18 10.13
CA THR A 221 14.60 10.12 11.53
C THR A 221 14.94 8.69 12.01
N THR A 222 14.83 7.68 11.13
CA THR A 222 15.21 6.31 11.49
C THR A 222 16.72 6.18 11.54
N THR A 223 17.25 5.77 12.68
CA THR A 223 18.69 5.48 12.84
C THR A 223 18.98 3.99 12.59
N ALA A 224 20.22 3.66 12.29
CA ALA A 224 20.66 2.27 12.17
C ALA A 224 20.52 1.52 13.50
N GLU A 225 20.83 2.20 14.60
CA GLU A 225 20.76 1.67 15.96
C GLU A 225 19.33 1.34 16.38
N ASP A 226 18.39 2.28 16.16
CA ASP A 226 16.95 2.02 16.41
C ASP A 226 16.46 0.83 15.57
N LEU A 227 16.87 0.78 14.29
CA LEU A 227 16.44 -0.28 13.38
C LEU A 227 16.94 -1.66 13.85
N LYS A 228 18.17 -1.79 14.33
CA LYS A 228 18.71 -3.03 14.92
C LYS A 228 17.86 -3.51 16.11
N VAL A 229 17.56 -2.59 17.03
CA VAL A 229 16.73 -2.92 18.20
C VAL A 229 15.31 -3.33 17.77
N LEU A 230 14.71 -2.62 16.81
CA LEU A 230 13.37 -2.92 16.32
C LEU A 230 13.31 -4.27 15.59
N MET A 231 14.31 -4.61 14.77
CA MET A 231 14.38 -5.92 14.11
C MET A 231 14.48 -7.06 15.14
N ALA A 232 15.37 -6.91 16.14
CA ALA A 232 15.51 -7.91 17.21
C ALA A 232 14.23 -8.09 18.03
N LYS A 233 13.44 -7.03 18.25
CA LYS A 233 12.17 -7.10 18.98
C LYS A 233 11.04 -7.69 18.12
N LEU A 234 10.91 -7.27 16.87
CA LEU A 234 9.76 -7.60 16.01
C LEU A 234 9.92 -8.93 15.26
N ASN A 235 11.15 -9.38 15.07
CA ASN A 235 11.47 -10.65 14.40
C ASN A 235 12.64 -11.39 15.06
N PRO A 236 12.50 -11.76 16.36
CA PRO A 236 13.60 -12.39 17.13
C PRO A 236 14.06 -13.73 16.55
N GLU A 237 13.15 -14.48 15.90
CA GLU A 237 13.45 -15.77 15.26
C GLU A 237 14.02 -15.60 13.85
N ASN A 238 14.19 -14.38 13.37
CA ASN A 238 14.66 -14.05 12.02
C ASN A 238 13.84 -14.77 10.92
N GLU A 239 12.52 -14.87 11.13
CA GLU A 239 11.58 -15.54 10.24
C GLU A 239 11.42 -14.77 8.93
N ALA A 240 11.56 -15.46 7.80
CA ALA A 240 11.35 -14.86 6.48
C ALA A 240 9.88 -14.49 6.27
N GLY A 241 9.62 -13.27 5.76
CA GLY A 241 8.26 -12.74 5.53
C GLY A 241 7.61 -12.11 6.77
N ARG A 242 8.22 -12.21 7.94
CA ARG A 242 7.68 -11.63 9.18
C ARG A 242 7.74 -10.11 9.20
N LEU A 243 8.86 -9.51 8.80
CA LEU A 243 9.09 -8.07 8.91
C LEU A 243 9.29 -7.41 7.55
N THR A 244 8.47 -6.39 7.28
CA THR A 244 8.58 -5.52 6.11
C THR A 244 9.00 -4.12 6.54
N LEU A 245 10.14 -3.64 6.03
CA LEU A 245 10.61 -2.27 6.23
C LEU A 245 10.06 -1.39 5.11
N ILE A 246 9.29 -0.37 5.46
CA ILE A 246 8.58 0.51 4.53
C ILE A 246 9.29 1.86 4.49
N ALA A 247 10.21 2.02 3.52
CA ALA A 247 10.99 3.23 3.32
C ALA A 247 10.12 4.39 2.83
N ARG A 248 10.27 5.59 3.43
CA ARG A 248 9.52 6.80 3.08
C ARG A 248 10.35 8.07 3.33
N PHE A 249 11.13 8.49 2.36
CA PHE A 249 12.09 9.59 2.55
C PHE A 249 11.72 10.85 1.77
N GLY A 250 11.07 10.72 0.64
CA GLY A 250 10.81 11.76 -0.34
C GLY A 250 11.86 11.79 -1.46
N ALA A 251 11.42 12.17 -2.65
CA ALA A 251 12.25 12.26 -3.84
C ALA A 251 13.48 13.15 -3.58
N GLY A 252 14.65 12.71 -4.02
CA GLY A 252 15.93 13.39 -3.83
C GLY A 252 16.57 13.21 -2.46
N LYS A 253 15.93 12.48 -1.53
CA LYS A 253 16.44 12.25 -0.17
C LYS A 253 16.71 10.77 0.14
N VAL A 254 16.32 9.86 -0.74
CA VAL A 254 16.47 8.42 -0.53
C VAL A 254 17.96 8.06 -0.35
N GLY A 255 18.85 8.66 -1.16
CA GLY A 255 20.30 8.45 -1.09
C GLY A 255 20.94 8.83 0.23
N ASP A 256 20.39 9.81 0.94
CA ASP A 256 20.92 10.27 2.23
C ASP A 256 20.62 9.29 3.39
N HIS A 257 19.58 8.48 3.24
CA HIS A 257 19.04 7.68 4.33
C HIS A 257 19.10 6.17 4.10
N LEU A 258 18.64 5.69 2.95
CA LEU A 258 18.41 4.27 2.69
C LEU A 258 19.71 3.42 2.74
N PRO A 259 20.86 3.83 2.17
CA PRO A 259 22.07 2.99 2.16
C PRO A 259 22.55 2.58 3.55
N ARG A 260 22.51 3.50 4.53
CA ARG A 260 22.93 3.20 5.91
C ARG A 260 22.01 2.18 6.59
N LEU A 261 20.69 2.22 6.28
CA LEU A 261 19.73 1.28 6.85
C LEU A 261 19.87 -0.10 6.20
N ILE A 262 20.08 -0.17 4.88
CA ILE A 262 20.38 -1.44 4.19
C ILE A 262 21.64 -2.10 4.78
N LYS A 263 22.71 -1.34 4.98
CA LYS A 263 23.95 -1.86 5.59
C LYS A 263 23.73 -2.37 7.01
N ALA A 264 22.91 -1.69 7.82
CA ALA A 264 22.55 -2.16 9.15
C ALA A 264 21.81 -3.51 9.09
N VAL A 265 20.86 -3.67 8.19
CA VAL A 265 20.12 -4.93 7.97
C VAL A 265 21.09 -6.05 7.54
N GLN A 266 21.98 -5.77 6.58
CA GLN A 266 22.97 -6.74 6.11
C GLN A 266 23.94 -7.17 7.21
N GLN A 267 24.41 -6.24 8.04
CA GLN A 267 25.31 -6.52 9.17
C GLN A 267 24.67 -7.42 10.23
N GLU A 268 23.40 -7.28 10.48
CA GLU A 268 22.64 -8.14 11.40
C GLU A 268 22.21 -9.48 10.76
N GLY A 269 22.40 -9.67 9.45
CA GLY A 269 21.90 -10.85 8.73
C GLY A 269 20.38 -11.00 8.82
N ALA A 270 19.65 -9.90 8.95
CA ALA A 270 18.22 -9.91 9.22
C ALA A 270 17.41 -10.22 7.95
N ASN A 271 16.47 -11.14 8.07
CA ASN A 271 15.49 -11.44 7.04
C ASN A 271 14.38 -10.38 7.07
N VAL A 272 14.43 -9.44 6.13
CA VAL A 272 13.42 -8.39 5.97
C VAL A 272 13.00 -8.25 4.52
N LEU A 273 11.78 -7.80 4.31
CA LEU A 273 11.29 -7.34 3.02
C LEU A 273 11.38 -5.81 2.99
N TRP A 274 11.92 -5.23 1.91
CA TRP A 274 11.92 -3.79 1.71
C TRP A 274 10.80 -3.36 0.76
N THR A 275 10.04 -2.33 1.12
CA THR A 275 9.07 -1.67 0.22
C THR A 275 9.26 -0.16 0.24
N CYS A 276 8.92 0.50 -0.87
CA CYS A 276 8.98 1.95 -1.02
C CYS A 276 7.60 2.57 -0.85
N ASP A 277 7.41 3.40 0.19
CA ASP A 277 6.28 4.31 0.32
C ASP A 277 6.65 5.67 -0.27
N ALA A 278 6.45 5.81 -1.55
CA ALA A 278 6.75 7.04 -2.28
C ALA A 278 5.66 8.13 -2.13
N MET A 279 4.65 7.89 -1.27
CA MET A 279 3.52 8.82 -1.11
C MET A 279 3.78 9.84 0.00
N HIS A 280 4.10 9.35 1.21
CA HIS A 280 4.13 10.20 2.41
C HIS A 280 5.30 11.18 2.48
N GLY A 281 6.40 10.90 1.77
CA GLY A 281 7.55 11.83 1.65
C GLY A 281 7.36 12.94 0.62
N ASN A 282 6.37 12.81 -0.27
CA ASN A 282 6.16 13.71 -1.41
C ASN A 282 4.88 14.54 -1.33
N THR A 283 4.26 14.63 -0.16
CA THR A 283 3.06 15.48 0.02
C THR A 283 3.46 16.94 0.12
N ILE A 284 2.88 17.78 -0.74
CA ILE A 284 3.06 19.22 -0.77
C ILE A 284 1.70 19.93 -0.65
N LYS A 285 1.74 21.24 -0.45
CA LYS A 285 0.58 22.10 -0.55
C LYS A 285 0.65 22.85 -1.88
N SER A 286 -0.39 22.74 -2.71
CA SER A 286 -0.50 23.42 -4.00
C SER A 286 -0.70 24.93 -3.83
N SER A 287 -0.57 25.68 -4.92
CA SER A 287 -0.88 27.10 -4.97
C SER A 287 -2.34 27.41 -4.63
N SER A 288 -3.25 26.49 -4.97
CA SER A 288 -4.69 26.56 -4.63
C SER A 288 -5.02 26.16 -3.19
N GLY A 289 -4.02 25.74 -2.40
CA GLY A 289 -4.17 25.41 -0.98
C GLY A 289 -4.50 23.94 -0.71
N TYR A 290 -4.75 23.13 -1.71
CA TYR A 290 -4.97 21.69 -1.57
C TYR A 290 -3.65 20.96 -1.24
N LYS A 291 -3.74 19.89 -0.45
CA LYS A 291 -2.64 18.93 -0.39
C LYS A 291 -2.61 18.14 -1.70
N THR A 292 -1.42 17.90 -2.23
CA THR A 292 -1.26 17.09 -3.43
C THR A 292 0.07 16.34 -3.39
N ARG A 293 0.27 15.43 -4.32
CA ARG A 293 1.53 14.72 -4.55
C ARG A 293 1.85 14.77 -6.04
N PRO A 294 2.94 15.41 -6.45
CA PRO A 294 3.36 15.38 -7.85
C PRO A 294 3.73 13.95 -8.24
N PHE A 295 3.10 13.44 -9.30
CA PHE A 295 3.33 12.09 -9.82
C PHE A 295 4.82 11.82 -10.11
N GLU A 296 5.50 12.81 -10.71
CA GLU A 296 6.94 12.72 -11.01
C GLU A 296 7.80 12.57 -9.74
N SER A 297 7.40 13.19 -8.63
CA SER A 297 8.11 13.01 -7.35
C SER A 297 7.91 11.61 -6.79
N VAL A 298 6.70 11.08 -6.89
CA VAL A 298 6.39 9.68 -6.51
C VAL A 298 7.23 8.71 -7.34
N LEU A 299 7.23 8.85 -8.65
CA LEU A 299 8.01 8.03 -9.57
C LEU A 299 9.52 8.13 -9.29
N ARG A 300 10.02 9.34 -9.06
CA ARG A 300 11.43 9.57 -8.77
C ARG A 300 11.87 8.87 -7.49
N GLU A 301 11.09 8.92 -6.40
CA GLU A 301 11.43 8.22 -5.16
C GLU A 301 11.48 6.70 -5.38
N VAL A 302 10.55 6.13 -6.16
CA VAL A 302 10.58 4.71 -6.53
C VAL A 302 11.87 4.36 -7.28
N ARG A 303 12.24 5.13 -8.32
CA ARG A 303 13.47 4.91 -9.09
C ARG A 303 14.73 5.00 -8.23
N GLU A 304 14.81 6.01 -7.36
CA GLU A 304 15.93 6.16 -6.42
C GLU A 304 16.03 4.94 -5.48
N PHE A 305 14.89 4.47 -4.94
CA PHE A 305 14.83 3.28 -4.10
C PHE A 305 15.37 2.03 -4.83
N PHE A 306 14.92 1.78 -6.07
CA PHE A 306 15.38 0.64 -6.87
C PHE A 306 16.87 0.75 -7.21
N ALA A 307 17.35 1.92 -7.62
CA ALA A 307 18.76 2.15 -7.95
C ALA A 307 19.68 1.88 -6.75
N ILE A 308 19.28 2.33 -5.57
CA ILE A 308 20.06 2.13 -4.34
C ILE A 308 20.10 0.65 -3.95
N HIS A 309 18.98 -0.06 -4.00
CA HIS A 309 18.97 -1.50 -3.75
C HIS A 309 19.85 -2.28 -4.74
N ASN A 310 19.87 -1.84 -6.01
CA ASN A 310 20.77 -2.42 -7.00
C ASN A 310 22.24 -2.15 -6.69
N ALA A 311 22.59 -0.93 -6.25
CA ALA A 311 23.93 -0.55 -5.88
C ALA A 311 24.44 -1.29 -4.62
N GLU A 312 23.58 -1.49 -3.63
CA GLU A 312 23.89 -2.19 -2.37
C GLU A 312 23.76 -3.73 -2.51
N GLY A 313 23.44 -4.27 -3.68
CA GLY A 313 23.30 -5.71 -3.94
C GLY A 313 22.13 -6.38 -3.24
N THR A 314 21.07 -5.62 -2.90
CA THR A 314 19.87 -6.10 -2.24
C THR A 314 18.65 -6.07 -3.14
N VAL A 315 17.52 -6.65 -2.72
CA VAL A 315 16.31 -6.76 -3.53
C VAL A 315 15.30 -5.69 -3.12
N PRO A 316 14.85 -4.80 -4.04
CA PRO A 316 13.69 -3.95 -3.79
C PRO A 316 12.43 -4.84 -3.86
N GLY A 317 11.83 -5.13 -2.69
CA GLY A 317 10.80 -6.15 -2.57
C GLY A 317 9.39 -5.68 -2.96
N GLY A 318 9.15 -4.36 -3.06
CA GLY A 318 7.83 -3.87 -3.44
C GLY A 318 7.64 -2.36 -3.30
N VAL A 319 6.40 -1.94 -3.54
CA VAL A 319 5.94 -0.55 -3.43
C VAL A 319 4.71 -0.47 -2.53
N HIS A 320 4.52 0.68 -1.90
CA HIS A 320 3.40 0.98 -1.02
C HIS A 320 2.79 2.32 -1.46
N PHE A 321 1.62 2.28 -2.08
CA PHE A 321 0.93 3.45 -2.61
C PHE A 321 -0.39 3.73 -1.89
N GLU A 322 -0.79 5.00 -1.84
CA GLU A 322 -2.16 5.40 -1.52
C GLU A 322 -2.90 5.66 -2.83
N MET A 323 -3.90 4.84 -3.11
CA MET A 323 -4.63 4.86 -4.37
C MET A 323 -6.13 4.60 -4.16
N THR A 324 -6.92 4.88 -5.17
CA THR A 324 -8.36 4.61 -5.20
C THR A 324 -8.77 4.12 -6.59
N GLY A 325 -9.82 3.30 -6.66
CA GLY A 325 -10.44 2.92 -7.92
C GLY A 325 -11.28 4.04 -8.57
N GLN A 326 -11.45 5.18 -7.87
CA GLN A 326 -12.19 6.32 -8.38
C GLN A 326 -11.31 7.21 -9.28
N ASP A 327 -11.95 7.95 -10.18
CA ASP A 327 -11.31 8.93 -11.04
C ASP A 327 -11.18 10.28 -10.33
N VAL A 328 -10.32 10.34 -9.30
CA VAL A 328 -10.04 11.55 -8.52
C VAL A 328 -8.94 12.40 -9.16
N THR A 329 -8.90 13.69 -8.80
CA THR A 329 -7.87 14.66 -9.20
C THR A 329 -7.07 15.14 -7.98
N GLU A 330 -6.62 14.22 -7.11
CA GLU A 330 -5.96 14.54 -5.84
C GLU A 330 -4.43 14.66 -5.97
N CYS A 331 -3.82 13.97 -6.96
CA CYS A 331 -2.39 14.02 -7.27
C CYS A 331 -2.18 14.69 -8.62
N THR A 332 -1.22 15.62 -8.71
CA THR A 332 -0.89 16.32 -9.96
C THR A 332 -0.01 15.46 -10.88
N GLY A 333 -0.08 15.71 -12.19
CA GLY A 333 0.71 15.01 -13.21
C GLY A 333 0.11 13.66 -13.64
N GLY A 334 0.99 12.77 -14.11
CA GLY A 334 0.59 11.53 -14.76
C GLY A 334 0.11 11.74 -16.19
N VAL A 335 -0.24 10.65 -16.89
CA VAL A 335 -0.63 10.66 -18.30
C VAL A 335 -1.79 11.62 -18.64
N ARG A 336 -2.66 11.89 -17.67
CA ARG A 336 -3.75 12.88 -17.82
C ARG A 336 -3.35 14.31 -17.51
N ALA A 337 -2.08 14.54 -17.17
CA ALA A 337 -1.50 15.85 -16.88
C ALA A 337 -2.34 16.71 -15.90
N VAL A 338 -2.86 16.09 -14.82
CA VAL A 338 -3.65 16.80 -13.80
C VAL A 338 -2.87 18.02 -13.30
N SER A 339 -3.41 19.20 -13.48
CA SER A 339 -2.80 20.47 -13.05
C SER A 339 -3.25 20.87 -11.63
N ASP A 340 -2.67 21.94 -11.08
CA ASP A 340 -3.09 22.53 -9.80
C ASP A 340 -4.53 23.06 -9.83
N GLU A 341 -4.99 23.55 -10.99
CA GLU A 341 -6.35 24.03 -11.20
C GLU A 341 -7.37 22.88 -11.19
N ASP A 342 -7.00 21.71 -11.72
CA ASP A 342 -7.88 20.54 -11.79
C ASP A 342 -8.10 19.89 -10.43
N LEU A 343 -7.27 20.18 -9.41
CA LEU A 343 -7.37 19.55 -8.09
C LEU A 343 -8.78 19.71 -7.47
N SER A 344 -9.44 20.84 -7.70
CA SER A 344 -10.77 21.09 -7.15
C SER A 344 -11.89 20.28 -7.77
N ASP A 345 -11.70 19.68 -8.95
CA ASP A 345 -12.77 19.05 -9.73
C ASP A 345 -13.30 17.79 -9.03
N ARG A 346 -12.39 16.93 -8.57
CA ARG A 346 -12.73 15.65 -7.93
C ARG A 346 -11.78 15.36 -6.76
N TYR A 347 -11.66 16.31 -5.84
CA TYR A 347 -10.88 16.15 -4.62
C TYR A 347 -11.76 15.55 -3.52
N HIS A 348 -11.74 14.23 -3.37
CA HIS A 348 -12.65 13.50 -2.48
C HIS A 348 -12.01 13.08 -1.15
N THR A 349 -10.69 13.15 -1.03
CA THR A 349 -10.04 12.74 0.21
C THR A 349 -10.31 13.70 1.37
N ALA A 350 -10.57 13.15 2.54
CA ALA A 350 -10.65 13.91 3.77
C ALA A 350 -9.29 14.16 4.43
N CYS A 351 -8.20 13.54 3.93
CA CYS A 351 -6.91 13.55 4.61
C CYS A 351 -5.71 13.64 3.67
N ASP A 352 -5.36 12.54 3.01
CA ASP A 352 -4.15 12.44 2.20
C ASP A 352 -4.50 12.15 0.73
N PRO A 353 -3.89 12.85 -0.23
CA PRO A 353 -4.19 12.71 -1.65
C PRO A 353 -3.82 11.31 -2.16
N ARG A 354 -4.67 10.76 -3.01
CA ARG A 354 -4.54 9.41 -3.56
C ARG A 354 -4.31 9.47 -5.08
N LEU A 355 -3.57 8.49 -5.58
CA LEU A 355 -3.49 8.24 -7.02
C LEU A 355 -4.85 7.74 -7.52
N ASN A 356 -5.29 8.22 -8.67
CA ASN A 356 -6.43 7.64 -9.38
C ASN A 356 -6.04 6.34 -10.10
N ALA A 357 -7.02 5.68 -10.70
CA ALA A 357 -6.80 4.40 -11.39
C ALA A 357 -5.76 4.51 -12.53
N SER A 358 -5.82 5.59 -13.34
CA SER A 358 -4.88 5.80 -14.45
C SER A 358 -3.45 6.00 -13.96
N GLN A 359 -3.23 6.87 -12.99
CA GLN A 359 -1.91 7.10 -12.38
C GLN A 359 -1.37 5.83 -11.71
N SER A 360 -2.23 5.04 -11.08
CA SER A 360 -1.83 3.78 -10.44
C SER A 360 -1.32 2.75 -11.45
N LEU A 361 -2.00 2.61 -12.59
CA LEU A 361 -1.57 1.71 -13.66
C LEU A 361 -0.30 2.21 -14.36
N GLU A 362 -0.21 3.50 -14.63
CA GLU A 362 1.01 4.12 -15.19
C GLU A 362 2.23 3.80 -14.30
N LEU A 363 2.11 3.98 -12.98
CA LEU A 363 3.17 3.58 -12.05
C LEU A 363 3.48 2.08 -12.10
N ALA A 364 2.48 1.22 -12.25
CA ALA A 364 2.73 -0.22 -12.35
C ALA A 364 3.56 -0.58 -13.60
N PHE A 365 3.31 0.05 -14.75
CA PHE A 365 4.13 -0.11 -15.95
C PHE A 365 5.57 0.34 -15.72
N LEU A 366 5.76 1.54 -15.17
CA LEU A 366 7.09 2.10 -14.92
C LEU A 366 7.88 1.26 -13.91
N VAL A 367 7.23 0.73 -12.87
CA VAL A 367 7.85 -0.23 -11.93
C VAL A 367 8.20 -1.55 -12.62
N ALA A 368 7.34 -2.05 -13.51
CA ALA A 368 7.61 -3.27 -14.28
C ALA A 368 8.83 -3.12 -15.19
N GLU A 369 9.01 -1.96 -15.80
CA GLU A 369 10.21 -1.63 -16.61
C GLU A 369 11.49 -1.66 -15.74
N GLU A 370 11.49 -1.01 -14.58
CA GLU A 370 12.63 -1.01 -13.65
C GLU A 370 12.99 -2.45 -13.20
N LEU A 371 12.01 -3.28 -12.89
CA LEU A 371 12.22 -4.69 -12.54
C LEU A 371 12.78 -5.51 -13.71
N THR A 372 12.31 -5.24 -14.92
CA THR A 372 12.78 -5.92 -16.15
C THR A 372 14.23 -5.58 -16.45
N GLN A 373 14.61 -4.30 -16.38
CA GLN A 373 15.99 -3.84 -16.58
C GLN A 373 16.94 -4.50 -15.58
N ARG A 374 16.53 -4.57 -14.30
CA ARG A 374 17.31 -5.25 -13.27
C ARG A 374 17.53 -6.73 -13.59
N ARG A 375 16.49 -7.46 -14.00
CA ARG A 375 16.59 -8.88 -14.35
C ARG A 375 17.60 -9.12 -15.49
N VAL A 376 17.56 -8.28 -16.53
CA VAL A 376 18.51 -8.35 -17.66
C VAL A 376 19.93 -8.10 -17.17
N GLN A 377 20.16 -7.10 -16.33
CA GLN A 377 21.48 -6.80 -15.76
C GLN A 377 22.02 -7.93 -14.87
N THR A 378 21.15 -8.57 -14.09
CA THR A 378 21.54 -9.70 -13.25
C THR A 378 21.91 -10.92 -14.09
N ALA A 379 21.12 -11.25 -15.11
CA ALA A 379 21.41 -12.34 -16.03
C ALA A 379 22.74 -12.12 -16.78
N ALA A 380 23.05 -10.88 -17.18
CA ALA A 380 24.32 -10.54 -17.85
C ALA A 380 25.55 -10.65 -16.93
N LYS A 381 25.39 -10.62 -15.62
CA LYS A 381 26.50 -10.77 -14.65
C LYS A 381 26.75 -12.24 -14.25
N THR A 382 25.79 -13.13 -14.49
CA THR A 382 25.85 -14.55 -14.09
C THR A 382 26.10 -15.50 -15.27
N GLY A 383 26.07 -15.02 -16.52
CA GLY A 383 26.47 -15.74 -17.74
C GLY A 383 27.83 -15.28 -18.25
#